data_dccce051cbacae67913bf234ab4c80a8
#
_entry.id   dccce051cbacae67913bf234ab4c80a8
#
_cell.length_a   1.000
_cell.length_b   1.000
_cell.length_c   1.000
_cell.angle_alpha   90.00
_cell.angle_beta   90.00
_cell.angle_gamma   90.00
#
_symmetry.space_group_name_H-M   'P 1'
#
loop_
_entity.id
_entity.type
_entity.pdbx_description
1 polymer ?
#
loop_
_entity_poly.entity_id
_entity_poly.type
_entity_poly.pdbx_seq_one_letter_code
_entity_poly.pdbx_strand_id
1 'polypeptide(L)'
;MGFVPVLIQPANAQASNTTSDKLIAIDILLQPDQTMMSKANAVNDRLRENYAAGYSLGARHAPHVTLLQRFVRVKDLDTVTAAVAEVYAQNPPIGLQLKVEALDYVIWGGVAVTVFVVERTPALMQLHEKVIAAVEPFSMSGGTKAAFVGDDANSETIGWVEHFIPASSGPKYVAHVTLGVAHEDFVKAMKAAPFNAFTFGVKGAAVYHLGNFGTAAEKLWQYAP
;
A
#
# COMPACT_ATOMS: atom_id res chain seq x y z
N MET A 1 -3.02 -66.63 33.88
CA MET A 1 -2.75 -66.00 32.57
C MET A 1 -3.53 -64.70 32.50
N GLY A 2 -2.84 -63.58 32.76
CA GLY A 2 -3.43 -62.22 32.74
C GLY A 2 -3.11 -61.51 31.42
N PHE A 3 -4.14 -61.07 30.72
CA PHE A 3 -4.00 -60.24 29.55
C PHE A 3 -3.82 -58.81 29.99
N VAL A 4 -2.72 -58.14 29.58
CA VAL A 4 -2.49 -56.71 29.72
C VAL A 4 -2.90 -56.07 28.41
N PRO A 5 -3.84 -55.11 28.38
CA PRO A 5 -4.16 -54.36 27.16
C PRO A 5 -3.08 -53.32 26.87
N VAL A 6 -2.49 -53.38 25.67
CA VAL A 6 -1.61 -52.34 25.13
C VAL A 6 -2.49 -51.17 24.67
N LEU A 7 -2.37 -50.03 25.34
CA LEU A 7 -2.94 -48.77 24.92
C LEU A 7 -2.07 -48.20 23.78
N ILE A 8 -2.60 -48.23 22.56
CA ILE A 8 -2.04 -47.54 21.42
C ILE A 8 -2.49 -46.06 21.54
N GLN A 9 -1.58 -45.17 21.88
CA GLN A 9 -1.80 -43.73 21.76
C GLN A 9 -1.83 -43.34 20.29
N PRO A 10 -2.81 -42.50 19.84
CA PRO A 10 -2.76 -41.95 18.50
C PRO A 10 -1.64 -40.91 18.44
N ALA A 11 -0.78 -41.06 17.42
CA ALA A 11 0.26 -40.12 17.12
C ALA A 11 -0.34 -38.75 16.84
N ASN A 12 0.12 -37.73 17.56
CA ASN A 12 -0.17 -36.33 17.32
C ASN A 12 0.34 -35.93 15.92
N ALA A 13 -0.57 -35.86 14.95
CA ALA A 13 -0.36 -35.18 13.67
C ALA A 13 -0.89 -33.76 13.79
N GLN A 14 -0.16 -32.89 14.46
CA GLN A 14 -0.53 -31.48 14.55
C GLN A 14 0.69 -30.59 14.79
N ALA A 15 1.51 -30.40 13.73
CA ALA A 15 2.50 -29.32 13.67
C ALA A 15 3.08 -29.17 12.26
N SER A 16 2.28 -28.74 11.27
CA SER A 16 2.84 -28.33 9.97
C SER A 16 2.01 -27.34 9.16
N ASN A 17 0.98 -26.68 9.75
CA ASN A 17 0.11 -25.76 8.99
C ASN A 17 0.12 -24.29 9.43
N THR A 18 1.01 -23.87 10.33
CA THR A 18 0.92 -22.54 10.94
C THR A 18 1.57 -21.40 10.13
N THR A 19 2.47 -21.69 9.20
CA THR A 19 3.18 -20.67 8.43
C THR A 19 2.44 -20.30 7.11
N SER A 20 1.76 -21.26 6.50
CA SER A 20 1.11 -21.08 5.20
C SER A 20 -0.17 -20.24 5.23
N ASP A 21 -0.85 -20.17 6.37
CA ASP A 21 -2.08 -19.40 6.55
C ASP A 21 -1.85 -18.00 7.18
N LYS A 22 -0.58 -17.64 7.45
CA LYS A 22 -0.21 -16.32 7.95
C LYS A 22 -0.65 -15.27 6.95
N LEU A 23 -1.32 -14.20 7.46
CA LEU A 23 -1.69 -13.05 6.67
C LEU A 23 -0.52 -12.08 6.52
N ILE A 24 -0.47 -11.41 5.37
CA ILE A 24 0.44 -10.33 5.04
C ILE A 24 -0.37 -9.17 4.46
N ALA A 25 -0.06 -7.94 4.87
CA ALA A 25 -0.63 -6.73 4.32
C ALA A 25 0.20 -6.28 3.11
N ILE A 26 -0.42 -6.18 1.95
CA ILE A 26 0.26 -5.81 0.71
C ILE A 26 -0.26 -4.50 0.14
N ASP A 27 0.61 -3.79 -0.57
CA ASP A 27 0.28 -2.65 -1.44
C ASP A 27 0.67 -2.97 -2.88
N ILE A 28 -0.30 -2.90 -3.78
CA ILE A 28 -0.08 -2.99 -5.23
C ILE A 28 -0.07 -1.56 -5.74
N LEU A 29 1.06 -1.12 -6.27
CA LEU A 29 1.34 0.28 -6.47
C LEU A 29 2.07 0.59 -7.78
N LEU A 30 1.95 1.86 -8.20
CA LEU A 30 2.70 2.44 -9.30
C LEU A 30 3.87 3.25 -8.76
N GLN A 31 5.05 3.04 -9.36
CA GLN A 31 6.27 3.76 -9.03
C GLN A 31 6.44 4.95 -9.97
N PRO A 32 6.50 6.19 -9.45
CA PRO A 32 6.64 7.38 -10.27
C PRO A 32 8.07 7.58 -10.77
N ASP A 33 8.20 8.42 -11.77
CA ASP A 33 9.48 8.86 -12.33
C ASP A 33 10.22 9.89 -11.44
N GLN A 34 11.39 10.34 -11.93
CA GLN A 34 12.21 11.31 -11.22
C GLN A 34 11.55 12.68 -11.05
N THR A 35 10.61 13.05 -11.91
CA THR A 35 9.84 14.31 -11.80
C THR A 35 9.05 14.33 -10.50
N MET A 36 8.27 13.29 -10.24
CA MET A 36 7.53 13.15 -8.98
C MET A 36 8.48 13.00 -7.80
N MET A 37 9.53 12.17 -7.92
CA MET A 37 10.49 11.95 -6.82
C MET A 37 11.11 13.27 -6.34
N SER A 38 11.56 14.13 -7.27
CA SER A 38 12.16 15.41 -6.92
C SER A 38 11.16 16.35 -6.23
N LYS A 39 9.92 16.42 -6.72
CA LYS A 39 8.88 17.27 -6.12
C LYS A 39 8.41 16.75 -4.76
N ALA A 40 8.24 15.44 -4.62
CA ALA A 40 7.86 14.81 -3.37
C ALA A 40 8.93 15.04 -2.28
N ASN A 41 10.20 14.84 -2.61
CA ASN A 41 11.30 15.09 -1.67
C ASN A 41 11.36 16.56 -1.23
N ALA A 42 11.23 17.52 -2.16
CA ALA A 42 11.23 18.94 -1.82
C ALA A 42 10.10 19.35 -0.86
N VAL A 43 8.92 18.71 -1.01
CA VAL A 43 7.81 18.91 -0.05
C VAL A 43 8.10 18.20 1.26
N ASN A 44 8.60 16.97 1.23
CA ASN A 44 8.92 16.19 2.44
C ASN A 44 9.96 16.91 3.31
N ASP A 45 10.98 17.52 2.73
CA ASP A 45 11.98 18.30 3.46
C ASP A 45 11.32 19.44 4.24
N ARG A 46 10.43 20.21 3.63
CA ARG A 46 9.67 21.27 4.29
C ARG A 46 8.75 20.76 5.40
N LEU A 47 8.09 19.60 5.19
CA LEU A 47 7.25 18.98 6.21
C LEU A 47 8.10 18.58 7.42
N ARG A 48 9.29 18.03 7.19
CA ARG A 48 10.22 17.63 8.26
C ARG A 48 10.86 18.80 8.99
N GLU A 49 11.09 19.93 8.33
CA GLU A 49 11.51 21.18 8.99
C GLU A 49 10.44 21.65 10.00
N ASN A 50 9.15 21.49 9.67
CA ASN A 50 8.05 21.82 10.57
C ASN A 50 7.80 20.76 11.64
N TYR A 51 7.97 19.47 11.30
CA TYR A 51 7.71 18.34 12.18
C TYR A 51 8.85 17.31 12.09
N ALA A 52 9.88 17.49 12.91
CA ALA A 52 11.10 16.69 12.88
C ALA A 52 10.88 15.20 13.19
N ALA A 53 9.78 14.84 13.88
CA ALA A 53 9.39 13.44 14.10
C ALA A 53 8.78 12.75 12.87
N GLY A 54 8.53 13.51 11.78
CA GLY A 54 8.08 12.97 10.50
C GLY A 54 9.15 12.11 9.81
N TYR A 55 8.71 11.17 8.99
CA TYR A 55 9.61 10.30 8.25
C TYR A 55 10.20 10.97 7.00
N SER A 56 11.39 10.53 6.59
CA SER A 56 11.99 10.87 5.30
C SER A 56 11.49 9.93 4.23
N LEU A 57 11.18 10.48 3.04
CA LEU A 57 10.97 9.67 1.86
C LEU A 57 12.27 8.93 1.48
N GLY A 58 12.14 7.69 1.03
CA GLY A 58 13.29 6.83 0.71
C GLY A 58 12.86 5.37 0.52
N ALA A 59 13.79 4.44 0.71
CA ALA A 59 13.54 3.02 0.44
C ALA A 59 12.41 2.41 1.27
N ARG A 60 12.24 2.85 2.53
CA ARG A 60 11.17 2.37 3.42
C ARG A 60 9.87 3.19 3.35
N HIS A 61 9.91 4.33 2.70
CA HIS A 61 8.78 5.25 2.50
C HIS A 61 8.84 5.76 1.07
N ALA A 62 8.82 4.82 0.11
CA ALA A 62 8.93 5.15 -1.30
C ALA A 62 7.67 5.89 -1.78
N PRO A 63 7.80 7.07 -2.43
CA PRO A 63 6.67 7.72 -3.08
C PRO A 63 6.04 6.80 -4.12
N HIS A 64 4.72 6.64 -4.08
CA HIS A 64 3.99 5.73 -4.94
C HIS A 64 2.54 6.17 -5.11
N VAL A 65 1.85 5.61 -6.10
CA VAL A 65 0.39 5.68 -6.22
C VAL A 65 -0.16 4.30 -5.93
N THR A 66 -0.86 4.13 -4.83
CA THR A 66 -1.54 2.88 -4.46
C THR A 66 -2.65 2.56 -5.43
N LEU A 67 -2.70 1.32 -5.94
CA LEU A 67 -3.84 0.78 -6.67
C LEU A 67 -4.74 -0.05 -5.74
N LEU A 68 -4.16 -0.81 -4.81
CA LEU A 68 -4.91 -1.65 -3.87
C LEU A 68 -4.07 -1.97 -2.64
N GLN A 69 -4.66 -1.83 -1.46
CA GLN A 69 -4.12 -2.39 -0.22
C GLN A 69 -5.03 -3.51 0.29
N ARG A 70 -4.48 -4.68 0.62
CA ARG A 70 -5.24 -5.85 1.08
C ARG A 70 -4.42 -6.76 1.98
N PHE A 71 -5.12 -7.52 2.81
CA PHE A 71 -4.57 -8.73 3.44
C PHE A 71 -4.73 -9.90 2.47
N VAL A 72 -3.65 -10.65 2.30
CA VAL A 72 -3.61 -11.92 1.57
C VAL A 72 -2.88 -12.97 2.41
N ARG A 73 -2.98 -14.26 2.07
CA ARG A 73 -2.14 -15.25 2.72
C ARG A 73 -0.75 -15.26 2.11
N VAL A 74 0.27 -15.47 2.93
CA VAL A 74 1.65 -15.57 2.46
C VAL A 74 1.81 -16.63 1.37
N LYS A 75 1.12 -17.77 1.50
CA LYS A 75 1.14 -18.84 0.50
C LYS A 75 0.55 -18.47 -0.87
N ASP A 76 -0.29 -17.43 -0.92
CA ASP A 76 -0.97 -17.02 -2.14
C ASP A 76 -0.21 -15.89 -2.88
N LEU A 77 0.92 -15.38 -2.33
CA LEU A 77 1.66 -14.24 -2.89
C LEU A 77 2.09 -14.45 -4.33
N ASP A 78 2.62 -15.62 -4.68
CA ASP A 78 3.05 -15.92 -6.05
C ASP A 78 1.86 -15.90 -7.02
N THR A 79 0.71 -16.41 -6.59
CA THR A 79 -0.52 -16.40 -7.40
C THR A 79 -1.08 -14.98 -7.53
N VAL A 80 -1.05 -14.19 -6.45
CA VAL A 80 -1.45 -12.78 -6.46
C VAL A 80 -0.57 -11.97 -7.43
N THR A 81 0.76 -12.12 -7.34
CA THR A 81 1.67 -11.40 -8.23
C THR A 81 1.53 -11.82 -9.69
N ALA A 82 1.27 -13.11 -9.97
CA ALA A 82 0.98 -13.60 -11.31
C ALA A 82 -0.32 -13.00 -11.87
N ALA A 83 -1.38 -12.93 -11.06
CA ALA A 83 -2.65 -12.30 -11.48
C ALA A 83 -2.48 -10.81 -11.76
N VAL A 84 -1.70 -10.10 -10.93
CA VAL A 84 -1.37 -8.68 -11.15
C VAL A 84 -0.51 -8.50 -12.42
N ALA A 85 0.46 -9.39 -12.65
CA ALA A 85 1.29 -9.38 -13.87
C ALA A 85 0.45 -9.52 -15.14
N GLU A 86 -0.58 -10.37 -15.12
CA GLU A 86 -1.50 -10.54 -16.25
C GLU A 86 -2.32 -9.26 -16.50
N VAL A 87 -2.81 -8.61 -15.45
CA VAL A 87 -3.48 -7.30 -15.59
C VAL A 87 -2.55 -6.29 -16.24
N TYR A 88 -1.29 -6.22 -15.82
CA TYR A 88 -0.31 -5.26 -16.33
C TYR A 88 0.14 -5.59 -17.76
N ALA A 89 0.20 -6.85 -18.15
CA ALA A 89 0.48 -7.25 -19.53
C ALA A 89 -0.61 -6.78 -20.50
N GLN A 90 -1.87 -6.81 -20.06
CA GLN A 90 -3.01 -6.35 -20.86
C GLN A 90 -3.24 -4.83 -20.75
N ASN A 91 -2.77 -4.19 -19.70
CA ASN A 91 -2.92 -2.77 -19.40
C ASN A 91 -1.59 -2.21 -18.87
N PRO A 92 -0.60 -1.98 -19.76
CA PRO A 92 0.74 -1.60 -19.34
C PRO A 92 0.76 -0.33 -18.48
N PRO A 93 1.20 -0.38 -17.21
CA PRO A 93 1.26 0.80 -16.36
C PRO A 93 2.47 1.69 -16.67
N ILE A 94 3.56 1.09 -17.17
CA ILE A 94 4.80 1.81 -17.47
C ILE A 94 4.59 2.71 -18.67
N GLY A 95 4.95 3.99 -18.48
CA GLY A 95 4.75 5.03 -19.51
C GLY A 95 3.44 5.80 -19.37
N LEU A 96 2.51 5.40 -18.48
CA LEU A 96 1.35 6.23 -18.15
C LEU A 96 1.81 7.61 -17.67
N GLN A 97 1.16 8.64 -18.21
CA GLN A 97 1.33 10.01 -17.78
C GLN A 97 0.20 10.37 -16.82
N LEU A 98 0.56 10.78 -15.60
CA LEU A 98 -0.37 11.14 -14.54
C LEU A 98 -0.16 12.60 -14.17
N LYS A 99 -1.23 13.30 -13.86
CA LYS A 99 -1.22 14.72 -13.51
C LYS A 99 -1.53 14.90 -12.03
N VAL A 100 -0.71 15.67 -11.34
CA VAL A 100 -1.00 16.17 -9.99
C VAL A 100 -1.80 17.46 -10.12
N GLU A 101 -2.96 17.51 -9.45
CA GLU A 101 -3.88 18.62 -9.53
C GLU A 101 -3.84 19.54 -8.29
N ALA A 102 -3.52 18.96 -7.13
CA ALA A 102 -3.53 19.67 -5.87
C ALA A 102 -2.59 19.06 -4.82
N LEU A 103 -2.27 19.86 -3.80
CA LEU A 103 -1.78 19.39 -2.51
C LEU A 103 -2.96 19.36 -1.55
N ASP A 104 -3.12 18.24 -0.83
CA ASP A 104 -4.16 18.07 0.17
C ASP A 104 -3.61 17.32 1.40
N TYR A 105 -4.45 17.12 2.42
CA TYR A 105 -4.08 16.37 3.61
C TYR A 105 -5.30 15.73 4.27
N VAL A 106 -5.03 14.71 5.07
CA VAL A 106 -5.98 14.11 6.00
C VAL A 106 -5.38 14.10 7.40
N ILE A 107 -6.21 14.24 8.43
CA ILE A 107 -5.73 14.10 9.81
C ILE A 107 -5.73 12.62 10.17
N TRP A 108 -4.56 12.14 10.59
CA TRP A 108 -4.35 10.76 11.00
C TRP A 108 -3.37 10.72 12.19
N GLY A 109 -3.78 10.11 13.29
CA GLY A 109 -2.93 10.03 14.49
C GLY A 109 -2.51 11.40 15.05
N GLY A 110 -3.32 12.44 14.87
CA GLY A 110 -3.05 13.80 15.39
C GLY A 110 -2.08 14.63 14.55
N VAL A 111 -1.67 14.16 13.37
CA VAL A 111 -0.84 14.88 12.41
C VAL A 111 -1.54 14.99 11.05
N ALA A 112 -1.15 15.98 10.24
CA ALA A 112 -1.60 16.12 8.88
C ALA A 112 -0.74 15.26 7.94
N VAL A 113 -1.31 14.15 7.45
CA VAL A 113 -0.71 13.34 6.38
C VAL A 113 -0.93 14.06 5.06
N THR A 114 0.15 14.57 4.49
CA THR A 114 0.14 15.43 3.31
C THR A 114 0.30 14.59 2.05
N VAL A 115 -0.50 14.91 1.04
CA VAL A 115 -0.53 14.17 -0.23
C VAL A 115 -0.52 15.09 -1.44
N PHE A 116 0.05 14.64 -2.56
CA PHE A 116 -0.30 15.13 -3.88
C PHE A 116 -1.50 14.36 -4.41
N VAL A 117 -2.57 15.06 -4.75
CA VAL A 117 -3.76 14.48 -5.38
C VAL A 117 -3.52 14.32 -6.87
N VAL A 118 -3.73 13.10 -7.36
CA VAL A 118 -3.53 12.72 -8.76
C VAL A 118 -4.87 12.63 -9.48
N GLU A 119 -4.93 13.17 -10.71
CA GLU A 119 -6.10 13.12 -11.57
C GLU A 119 -6.55 11.68 -11.80
N ARG A 120 -7.84 11.42 -11.64
CA ARG A 120 -8.45 10.11 -11.91
C ARG A 120 -8.73 9.95 -13.40
N THR A 121 -7.68 9.68 -14.18
CA THR A 121 -7.85 9.39 -15.61
C THR A 121 -8.60 8.07 -15.82
N PRO A 122 -9.34 7.90 -16.94
CA PRO A 122 -10.01 6.63 -17.26
C PRO A 122 -9.03 5.44 -17.25
N ALA A 123 -7.80 5.62 -17.72
CA ALA A 123 -6.78 4.57 -17.75
C ALA A 123 -6.36 4.15 -16.33
N LEU A 124 -6.14 5.12 -15.42
CA LEU A 124 -5.79 4.84 -14.03
C LEU A 124 -6.94 4.15 -13.29
N MET A 125 -8.18 4.62 -13.51
CA MET A 125 -9.37 4.03 -12.91
C MET A 125 -9.59 2.59 -13.37
N GLN A 126 -9.44 2.33 -14.68
CA GLN A 126 -9.55 0.98 -15.23
C GLN A 126 -8.49 0.04 -14.67
N LEU A 127 -7.25 0.52 -14.52
CA LEU A 127 -6.16 -0.26 -13.95
C LEU A 127 -6.44 -0.60 -12.48
N HIS A 128 -6.88 0.38 -11.68
CA HIS A 128 -7.28 0.20 -10.29
C HIS A 128 -8.39 -0.87 -10.16
N GLU A 129 -9.46 -0.77 -10.94
CA GLU A 129 -10.58 -1.71 -10.90
C GLU A 129 -10.17 -3.13 -11.31
N LYS A 130 -9.33 -3.26 -12.35
CA LYS A 130 -8.82 -4.57 -12.80
C LYS A 130 -7.89 -5.22 -11.77
N VAL A 131 -7.05 -4.45 -11.10
CA VAL A 131 -6.20 -4.96 -10.00
C VAL A 131 -7.06 -5.44 -8.84
N ILE A 132 -8.09 -4.68 -8.44
CA ILE A 132 -9.04 -5.12 -7.41
C ILE A 132 -9.68 -6.46 -7.81
N ALA A 133 -10.23 -6.56 -9.01
CA ALA A 133 -10.91 -7.76 -9.50
C ALA A 133 -9.97 -8.99 -9.55
N ALA A 134 -8.71 -8.80 -9.95
CA ALA A 134 -7.73 -9.88 -10.03
C ALA A 134 -7.29 -10.40 -8.65
N VAL A 135 -7.29 -9.54 -7.63
CA VAL A 135 -6.81 -9.89 -6.27
C VAL A 135 -7.98 -10.32 -5.35
N GLU A 136 -9.21 -9.97 -5.67
CA GLU A 136 -10.40 -10.29 -4.86
C GLU A 136 -10.48 -11.77 -4.43
N PRO A 137 -10.19 -12.78 -5.28
CA PRO A 137 -10.24 -14.19 -4.88
C PRO A 137 -9.27 -14.58 -3.75
N PHE A 138 -8.22 -13.78 -3.53
CA PHE A 138 -7.16 -13.98 -2.54
C PHE A 138 -7.31 -13.06 -1.33
N SER A 139 -8.27 -12.14 -1.38
CA SER A 139 -8.50 -11.15 -0.33
C SER A 139 -8.94 -11.80 0.97
N MET A 140 -8.31 -11.39 2.05
CA MET A 140 -8.59 -11.90 3.40
C MET A 140 -9.00 -10.76 4.32
N SER A 141 -9.69 -11.12 5.39
CA SER A 141 -10.09 -10.24 6.50
C SER A 141 -9.44 -10.69 7.81
N GLY A 142 -9.49 -9.83 8.83
CA GLY A 142 -9.00 -10.16 10.17
C GLY A 142 -7.49 -10.08 10.32
N GLY A 143 -6.82 -9.28 9.48
CA GLY A 143 -5.40 -9.00 9.66
C GLY A 143 -5.12 -8.30 10.98
N THR A 144 -3.92 -8.51 11.52
CA THR A 144 -3.43 -7.88 12.75
C THR A 144 -2.12 -7.17 12.47
N LYS A 145 -1.56 -6.49 13.48
CA LYS A 145 -0.23 -5.85 13.35
C LYS A 145 0.86 -6.82 12.85
N ALA A 146 0.75 -8.11 13.15
CA ALA A 146 1.69 -9.15 12.69
C ALA A 146 1.66 -9.39 11.16
N ALA A 147 0.70 -8.79 10.45
CA ALA A 147 0.65 -8.82 8.98
C ALA A 147 1.48 -7.70 8.33
N PHE A 148 2.10 -6.82 9.11
CA PHE A 148 2.89 -5.67 8.65
C PHE A 148 4.36 -5.83 8.97
N VAL A 149 5.22 -5.12 8.24
CA VAL A 149 6.65 -5.05 8.54
C VAL A 149 6.84 -4.39 9.91
N GLY A 150 7.61 -5.05 10.78
CA GLY A 150 7.93 -4.52 12.12
C GLY A 150 6.90 -4.82 13.20
N ASP A 151 5.76 -5.43 12.88
CA ASP A 151 4.67 -5.77 13.82
C ASP A 151 4.18 -4.56 14.66
N ASP A 152 4.29 -3.34 14.13
CA ASP A 152 4.03 -2.07 14.83
C ASP A 152 2.82 -1.29 14.27
N ALA A 153 2.08 -1.87 13.32
CA ALA A 153 0.90 -1.22 12.74
C ALA A 153 -0.15 -0.92 13.81
N ASN A 154 -0.61 0.34 13.82
CA ASN A 154 -1.69 0.79 14.69
C ASN A 154 -3.07 0.33 14.17
N SER A 155 -4.10 0.50 15.00
CA SER A 155 -5.48 0.09 14.68
C SER A 155 -6.04 0.79 13.44
N GLU A 156 -5.67 2.05 13.21
CA GLU A 156 -6.11 2.82 12.06
C GLU A 156 -5.52 2.28 10.77
N THR A 157 -4.23 1.93 10.77
CA THR A 157 -3.56 1.29 9.62
C THR A 157 -4.17 -0.08 9.30
N ILE A 158 -4.41 -0.92 10.32
CA ILE A 158 -5.06 -2.22 10.16
C ILE A 158 -6.46 -2.04 9.58
N GLY A 159 -7.26 -1.15 10.18
CA GLY A 159 -8.62 -0.84 9.72
C GLY A 159 -8.68 -0.28 8.31
N TRP A 160 -7.69 0.54 7.93
CA TRP A 160 -7.57 1.07 6.57
C TRP A 160 -7.40 -0.06 5.53
N VAL A 161 -6.47 -0.99 5.76
CA VAL A 161 -6.25 -2.13 4.85
C VAL A 161 -7.48 -3.05 4.80
N GLU A 162 -8.12 -3.31 5.95
CA GLU A 162 -9.34 -4.11 6.05
C GLU A 162 -10.48 -3.53 5.21
N HIS A 163 -10.63 -2.21 5.25
CA HIS A 163 -11.74 -1.50 4.61
C HIS A 163 -11.35 -0.74 3.34
N PHE A 164 -10.18 -0.99 2.77
CA PHE A 164 -9.69 -0.24 1.61
C PHE A 164 -10.70 -0.23 0.47
N ILE A 165 -11.24 -1.38 0.05
CA ILE A 165 -12.18 -1.43 -1.07
C ILE A 165 -13.44 -0.60 -0.81
N PRO A 166 -14.20 -0.79 0.28
CA PRO A 166 -15.41 0.02 0.53
C PRO A 166 -15.13 1.50 0.79
N ALA A 167 -13.92 1.85 1.24
CA ALA A 167 -13.54 3.22 1.56
C ALA A 167 -12.84 3.95 0.39
N SER A 168 -12.13 3.24 -0.48
CA SER A 168 -11.22 3.82 -1.49
C SER A 168 -11.28 3.10 -2.83
N SER A 169 -12.48 2.76 -3.34
CA SER A 169 -12.64 2.24 -4.69
C SER A 169 -13.76 2.93 -5.46
N GLY A 170 -13.76 2.77 -6.78
CA GLY A 170 -14.73 3.38 -7.67
C GLY A 170 -14.79 4.91 -7.48
N PRO A 171 -15.97 5.51 -7.26
CA PRO A 171 -16.11 6.97 -7.08
C PRO A 171 -15.37 7.52 -5.86
N LYS A 172 -15.07 6.69 -4.86
CA LYS A 172 -14.36 7.08 -3.63
C LYS A 172 -12.84 7.00 -3.75
N TYR A 173 -12.31 6.37 -4.80
CA TYR A 173 -10.88 6.27 -4.98
C TYR A 173 -10.26 7.65 -5.18
N VAL A 174 -9.35 8.03 -4.29
CA VAL A 174 -8.54 9.23 -4.40
C VAL A 174 -7.12 8.80 -4.70
N ALA A 175 -6.74 8.84 -5.97
CA ALA A 175 -5.36 8.59 -6.38
C ALA A 175 -4.46 9.68 -5.79
N HIS A 176 -3.39 9.28 -5.11
CA HIS A 176 -2.49 10.23 -4.47
C HIS A 176 -1.08 9.67 -4.29
N VAL A 177 -0.14 10.57 -4.04
CA VAL A 177 1.21 10.25 -3.56
C VAL A 177 1.39 10.87 -2.18
N THR A 178 1.64 10.05 -1.16
CA THR A 178 1.90 10.52 0.20
C THR A 178 3.30 11.14 0.28
N LEU A 179 3.37 12.33 0.90
CA LEU A 179 4.56 13.17 0.93
C LEU A 179 5.24 13.21 2.30
N GLY A 180 4.49 12.96 3.36
CA GLY A 180 4.97 13.04 4.73
C GLY A 180 3.91 13.58 5.68
N VAL A 181 4.33 13.92 6.89
CA VAL A 181 3.46 14.42 7.96
C VAL A 181 4.01 15.73 8.54
N ALA A 182 3.11 16.61 8.98
CA ALA A 182 3.45 17.84 9.69
C ALA A 182 2.30 18.30 10.58
N HIS A 183 2.48 19.43 11.28
CA HIS A 183 1.38 20.08 12.01
C HIS A 183 0.30 20.57 11.05
N GLU A 184 -0.96 20.42 11.45
CA GLU A 184 -2.11 20.77 10.58
C GLU A 184 -2.07 22.20 10.06
N ASP A 185 -1.82 23.18 10.93
CA ASP A 185 -1.80 24.60 10.55
C ASP A 185 -0.75 24.89 9.46
N PHE A 186 0.39 24.22 9.51
CA PHE A 186 1.43 24.35 8.50
C PHE A 186 0.97 23.80 7.15
N VAL A 187 0.40 22.57 7.13
CA VAL A 187 -0.09 21.97 5.89
C VAL A 187 -1.29 22.72 5.32
N LYS A 188 -2.17 23.22 6.19
CA LYS A 188 -3.28 24.09 5.80
C LYS A 188 -2.82 25.36 5.08
N ALA A 189 -1.77 25.99 5.58
CA ALA A 189 -1.14 27.13 4.90
C ALA A 189 -0.53 26.73 3.55
N MET A 190 0.13 25.56 3.47
CA MET A 190 0.65 25.03 2.20
C MET A 190 -0.46 24.77 1.18
N LYS A 191 -1.58 24.17 1.60
CA LYS A 191 -2.75 23.90 0.75
C LYS A 191 -3.41 25.18 0.23
N ALA A 192 -3.42 26.27 1.04
CA ALA A 192 -3.98 27.55 0.65
C ALA A 192 -3.09 28.35 -0.33
N ALA A 193 -1.82 27.98 -0.47
CA ALA A 193 -0.91 28.62 -1.40
C ALA A 193 -1.23 28.24 -2.87
N PRO A 194 -0.91 29.10 -3.86
CA PRO A 194 -1.07 28.76 -5.26
C PRO A 194 -0.35 27.46 -5.61
N PHE A 195 -1.06 26.53 -6.22
CA PHE A 195 -0.52 25.23 -6.63
C PHE A 195 -0.34 25.19 -8.15
N ASN A 196 0.85 24.84 -8.61
CA ASN A 196 1.12 24.63 -10.02
C ASN A 196 1.00 23.13 -10.33
N ALA A 197 -0.07 22.75 -11.01
CA ALA A 197 -0.26 21.37 -11.48
C ALA A 197 0.93 20.93 -12.36
N PHE A 198 1.27 19.66 -12.30
CA PHE A 198 2.37 19.09 -13.09
C PHE A 198 2.08 17.65 -13.47
N THR A 199 2.75 17.17 -14.51
CA THR A 199 2.64 15.79 -14.98
C THR A 199 3.92 15.02 -14.63
N PHE A 200 3.76 13.72 -14.35
CA PHE A 200 4.84 12.79 -14.12
C PHE A 200 4.54 11.44 -14.79
N GLY A 201 5.58 10.67 -15.09
CA GLY A 201 5.46 9.36 -15.69
C GLY A 201 5.46 8.24 -14.65
N VAL A 202 4.81 7.14 -14.97
CA VAL A 202 4.94 5.87 -14.25
C VAL A 202 6.12 5.11 -14.84
N LYS A 203 7.17 4.85 -14.02
CA LYS A 203 8.38 4.13 -14.43
C LYS A 203 8.39 2.65 -14.05
N GLY A 204 7.46 2.23 -13.17
CA GLY A 204 7.38 0.86 -12.68
C GLY A 204 6.08 0.60 -11.95
N ALA A 205 5.85 -0.67 -11.68
CA ALA A 205 4.77 -1.14 -10.82
C ALA A 205 5.28 -2.30 -9.96
N ALA A 206 4.78 -2.42 -8.75
CA ALA A 206 5.32 -3.36 -7.78
C ALA A 206 4.27 -3.79 -6.75
N VAL A 207 4.58 -4.86 -6.02
CA VAL A 207 3.89 -5.26 -4.79
C VAL A 207 4.84 -5.09 -3.62
N TYR A 208 4.37 -4.41 -2.58
CA TYR A 208 5.12 -4.17 -1.36
C TYR A 208 4.42 -4.79 -0.16
N HIS A 209 5.22 -5.21 0.82
CA HIS A 209 4.78 -5.47 2.18
C HIS A 209 4.59 -4.13 2.88
N LEU A 210 3.42 -3.91 3.45
CA LEU A 210 3.09 -2.67 4.13
C LEU A 210 3.78 -2.55 5.48
N GLY A 211 4.22 -1.36 5.80
CA GLY A 211 4.56 -0.91 7.15
C GLY A 211 3.42 -0.11 7.78
N ASN A 212 3.65 0.40 8.98
CA ASN A 212 2.70 1.28 9.66
C ASN A 212 2.40 2.53 8.80
N PHE A 213 1.22 3.13 8.97
CA PHE A 213 0.69 4.26 8.18
C PHE A 213 0.52 3.95 6.68
N GLY A 214 0.41 2.69 6.28
CA GLY A 214 0.25 2.29 4.89
C GLY A 214 1.48 2.54 4.03
N THR A 215 2.67 2.57 4.63
CA THR A 215 3.92 2.83 3.92
C THR A 215 4.38 1.62 3.11
N ALA A 216 4.93 1.84 1.91
CA ALA A 216 5.58 0.81 1.11
C ALA A 216 6.96 0.48 1.71
N ALA A 217 7.01 -0.49 2.65
CA ALA A 217 8.17 -0.75 3.49
C ALA A 217 9.17 -1.71 2.87
N GLU A 218 8.71 -2.87 2.35
CA GLU A 218 9.57 -3.88 1.74
C GLU A 218 9.01 -4.31 0.40
N LYS A 219 9.85 -4.29 -0.65
CA LYS A 219 9.44 -4.73 -1.97
C LYS A 219 9.39 -6.26 -2.02
N LEU A 220 8.20 -6.81 -2.34
CA LEU A 220 7.99 -8.24 -2.52
C LEU A 220 8.16 -8.66 -3.98
N TRP A 221 7.69 -7.84 -4.90
CA TRP A 221 7.72 -8.14 -6.33
C TRP A 221 7.81 -6.87 -7.17
N GLN A 222 8.45 -6.97 -8.32
CA GLN A 222 8.60 -5.90 -9.29
C GLN A 222 8.09 -6.38 -10.64
N TYR A 223 7.16 -5.64 -11.24
CA TYR A 223 6.74 -5.89 -12.61
C TYR A 223 7.88 -5.60 -13.58
N ALA A 224 8.21 -6.58 -14.41
CA ALA A 224 9.13 -6.47 -15.53
C ALA A 224 8.34 -6.90 -16.79
N PRO A 225 8.12 -5.96 -17.74
CA PRO A 225 7.41 -6.26 -19.01
C PRO A 225 8.22 -7.15 -19.93
#